data_8572e76cc35370fd411992f5eb8b1ab5
#
_entry.id   8572e76cc35370fd411992f5eb8b1ab5
#
_cell.length_a   1.000
_cell.length_b   1.000
_cell.length_c   1.000
_cell.angle_alpha   90.00
_cell.angle_beta   90.00
_cell.angle_gamma   90.00
#
_symmetry.space_group_name_H-M   'P 1'
#
loop_
_entity.id
_entity.type
_entity.pdbx_description
1 polymer ?
#
loop_
_entity_poly.entity_id
_entity_poly.type
_entity_poly.pdbx_seq_one_letter_code
_entity_poly.pdbx_strand_id
1 'polypeptide(L)'
;MLNIRLFIFALFASLAAAPAVAQEAQTLDEKVNAAFAAATGPFVNFIFAPFPGTIFPWIVMWLVVGATIFTLYFGFVQFKFFGHAIALVKGDYSDPNDAGEVSHFQALATALSGTVGLGNIAGVAVAVGIGGPGATFWMILAGLMGMASKFTECTLGVKYRNEYPDGTVSGGPMYYMKKGFEELGLPGGKFLAILFSIFCILGSLGGGNMFQANQAHAQIVNITGEFPGWITGVIFAGIVFAVIVGGVKSIARVTEKIVPFMGILYVGAALVVLIVEYDKIGWAFGQIFEGAFSGLGVAGGLVGALIQGFKRAAFSNEAGVGSAAIAHSAVRTKEPITEGFVSLLEPFIDTVVICTMTALVITISGQLITDPETGRFVLNEAGTAITTIDGNTGVALTSAAFATAFSWFPYVLAVAVILFAFSTMISWSYYGLKAWTYLFGEGKAQELTFKIIFCVFIVIGAAASLGPVIDFSDAAIFAMAVVNITALYFLMRVVRGELTSYSSRMKKGEIRKYVG
;
A
#
# COMPACT_ATOMS: atom_id res chain seq x y z
N MET A 1 22.79 18.22 8.42
CA MET A 1 22.48 18.08 6.98
C MET A 1 23.61 17.39 6.20
N LEU A 2 24.88 17.70 6.42
CA LEU A 2 26.00 17.06 5.69
C LEU A 2 26.08 15.55 5.92
N ASN A 3 25.87 15.08 7.15
CA ASN A 3 25.94 13.65 7.51
C ASN A 3 24.82 12.79 6.93
N ILE A 4 23.63 13.36 6.71
CA ILE A 4 22.49 12.63 6.10
C ILE A 4 22.72 12.45 4.60
N ARG A 5 23.27 13.48 3.93
CA ARG A 5 23.67 13.38 2.52
C ARG A 5 24.73 12.32 2.30
N LEU A 6 25.69 12.20 3.21
CA LEU A 6 26.73 11.16 3.20
C LEU A 6 26.15 9.76 3.45
N PHE A 7 25.18 9.63 4.35
CA PHE A 7 24.54 8.33 4.62
C PHE A 7 23.72 7.83 3.42
N ILE A 8 22.90 8.69 2.82
CA ILE A 8 22.12 8.34 1.62
C ILE A 8 23.05 8.09 0.43
N PHE A 9 24.10 8.88 0.26
CA PHE A 9 25.11 8.66 -0.78
C PHE A 9 25.88 7.36 -0.54
N ALA A 10 26.22 7.02 0.71
CA ALA A 10 26.85 5.76 1.08
C ALA A 10 25.93 4.55 0.84
N LEU A 11 24.60 4.68 1.08
CA LEU A 11 23.61 3.64 0.78
C LEU A 11 23.49 3.42 -0.74
N PHE A 12 23.46 4.51 -1.54
CA PHE A 12 23.47 4.40 -3.00
C PHE A 12 24.82 3.95 -3.57
N ALA A 13 25.93 4.35 -2.95
CA ALA A 13 27.27 3.89 -3.36
C ALA A 13 27.52 2.41 -3.00
N SER A 14 26.95 1.91 -1.88
CA SER A 14 27.03 0.48 -1.55
C SER A 14 26.20 -0.40 -2.49
N LEU A 15 25.11 0.13 -3.05
CA LEU A 15 24.33 -0.51 -4.12
C LEU A 15 25.13 -0.58 -5.44
N ALA A 16 26.07 0.37 -5.67
CA ALA A 16 26.91 0.43 -6.86
C ALA A 16 28.24 -0.35 -6.73
N ALA A 17 28.64 -0.71 -5.51
CA ALA A 17 29.96 -1.30 -5.19
C ALA A 17 29.87 -2.76 -4.73
N ALA A 18 29.06 -3.61 -5.39
CA ALA A 18 29.09 -5.05 -5.15
C ALA A 18 30.35 -5.69 -5.73
N PRO A 19 31.08 -6.54 -4.99
CA PRO A 19 32.29 -7.17 -5.50
C PRO A 19 31.97 -8.15 -6.62
N ALA A 20 32.71 -8.05 -7.73
CA ALA A 20 32.69 -9.02 -8.83
C ALA A 20 33.29 -10.34 -8.34
N VAL A 21 32.45 -11.28 -7.97
CA VAL A 21 32.85 -12.69 -7.78
C VAL A 21 32.65 -13.39 -9.14
N ALA A 22 33.71 -13.93 -9.67
CA ALA A 22 33.74 -14.68 -10.92
C ALA A 22 32.96 -15.99 -10.76
N GLN A 23 31.80 -16.08 -11.39
CA GLN A 23 31.05 -17.31 -11.62
C GLN A 23 30.33 -17.21 -12.96
N GLU A 24 30.01 -18.34 -13.60
CA GLU A 24 29.38 -18.51 -14.91
C GLU A 24 28.56 -17.30 -15.40
N ALA A 25 28.54 -17.01 -16.69
CA ALA A 25 28.00 -15.76 -17.26
C ALA A 25 26.55 -15.49 -16.86
N GLN A 26 26.37 -14.95 -15.66
CA GLN A 26 25.07 -14.51 -15.12
C GLN A 26 24.48 -13.42 -16.01
N THR A 27 23.18 -13.51 -16.25
CA THR A 27 22.42 -12.46 -16.95
C THR A 27 22.50 -11.13 -16.18
N LEU A 28 22.20 -10.03 -16.84
CA LEU A 28 22.15 -8.72 -16.18
C LEU A 28 21.12 -8.71 -15.04
N ASP A 29 19.96 -9.35 -15.26
CA ASP A 29 18.88 -9.44 -14.30
C ASP A 29 19.31 -10.24 -13.05
N GLU A 30 20.03 -11.36 -13.20
CA GLU A 30 20.59 -12.11 -12.08
C GLU A 30 21.61 -11.32 -11.26
N LYS A 31 22.46 -10.53 -11.91
CA LYS A 31 23.45 -9.67 -11.22
C LYS A 31 22.76 -8.55 -10.44
N VAL A 32 21.77 -7.90 -11.04
CA VAL A 32 20.97 -6.86 -10.38
C VAL A 32 20.25 -7.44 -9.16
N ASN A 33 19.64 -8.60 -9.32
CA ASN A 33 18.92 -9.28 -8.25
C ASN A 33 19.83 -9.66 -7.07
N ALA A 34 21.00 -10.26 -7.32
CA ALA A 34 21.95 -10.64 -6.29
C ALA A 34 22.50 -9.42 -5.52
N ALA A 35 22.87 -8.37 -6.24
CA ALA A 35 23.36 -7.12 -5.64
C ALA A 35 22.29 -6.44 -4.78
N PHE A 36 21.05 -6.41 -5.26
CA PHE A 36 19.92 -5.83 -4.54
C PHE A 36 19.59 -6.61 -3.27
N ALA A 37 19.52 -7.95 -3.35
CA ALA A 37 19.26 -8.81 -2.18
C ALA A 37 20.35 -8.66 -1.11
N ALA A 38 21.62 -8.62 -1.51
CA ALA A 38 22.74 -8.44 -0.58
C ALA A 38 22.70 -7.07 0.12
N ALA A 39 22.35 -6.00 -0.61
CA ALA A 39 22.29 -4.66 -0.05
C ALA A 39 21.11 -4.44 0.91
N THR A 40 19.96 -5.07 0.64
CA THR A 40 18.72 -4.86 1.40
C THR A 40 18.51 -5.88 2.53
N GLY A 41 19.13 -7.05 2.47
CA GLY A 41 18.94 -8.16 3.41
C GLY A 41 19.08 -7.78 4.89
N PRO A 42 20.11 -7.07 5.34
CA PRO A 42 20.24 -6.66 6.75
C PRO A 42 19.07 -5.79 7.25
N PHE A 43 18.56 -4.88 6.39
CA PHE A 43 17.41 -4.05 6.72
C PHE A 43 16.11 -4.87 6.82
N VAL A 44 15.88 -5.77 5.87
CA VAL A 44 14.74 -6.70 5.87
C VAL A 44 14.74 -7.55 7.13
N ASN A 45 15.88 -8.17 7.47
CA ASN A 45 16.03 -9.02 8.64
C ASN A 45 15.78 -8.25 9.94
N PHE A 46 16.17 -7.00 10.04
CA PHE A 46 15.90 -6.16 11.21
C PHE A 46 14.41 -5.87 11.36
N ILE A 47 13.73 -5.46 10.29
CA ILE A 47 12.30 -5.12 10.33
C ILE A 47 11.43 -6.34 10.65
N PHE A 48 11.74 -7.50 10.09
CA PHE A 48 10.98 -8.74 10.30
C PHE A 48 11.54 -9.65 11.40
N ALA A 49 12.45 -9.15 12.23
CA ALA A 49 12.97 -9.94 13.35
C ALA A 49 11.82 -10.47 14.22
N PRO A 50 11.76 -11.76 14.51
CA PRO A 50 10.73 -12.31 15.39
C PRO A 50 10.97 -11.89 16.85
N PHE A 51 9.90 -11.84 17.64
CA PHE A 51 10.06 -11.78 19.09
C PHE A 51 10.83 -12.99 19.58
N PRO A 52 11.73 -12.82 20.56
CA PRO A 52 12.49 -13.92 21.12
C PRO A 52 11.61 -15.10 21.55
N GLY A 53 11.91 -16.30 21.04
CA GLY A 53 11.15 -17.51 21.32
C GLY A 53 9.83 -17.67 20.54
N THR A 54 9.58 -16.83 19.55
CA THR A 54 8.36 -16.90 18.70
C THR A 54 8.73 -16.82 17.23
N ILE A 55 7.75 -17.15 16.36
CA ILE A 55 7.83 -16.90 14.90
C ILE A 55 7.19 -15.56 14.51
N PHE A 56 6.67 -14.79 15.47
CA PHE A 56 5.87 -13.60 15.24
C PHE A 56 6.75 -12.37 15.05
N PRO A 57 6.79 -11.76 13.85
CA PRO A 57 7.56 -10.54 13.63
C PRO A 57 7.04 -9.38 14.49
N TRP A 58 7.95 -8.70 15.19
CA TRP A 58 7.60 -7.61 16.09
C TRP A 58 6.80 -6.50 15.41
N ILE A 59 7.09 -6.23 14.14
CA ILE A 59 6.43 -5.20 13.36
C ILE A 59 4.94 -5.51 13.10
N VAL A 60 4.61 -6.78 12.86
CA VAL A 60 3.20 -7.18 12.65
C VAL A 60 2.41 -6.98 13.94
N MET A 61 3.00 -7.32 15.10
CA MET A 61 2.35 -7.04 16.38
C MET A 61 2.15 -5.53 16.61
N TRP A 62 3.13 -4.72 16.24
CA TRP A 62 3.02 -3.25 16.34
C TRP A 62 1.83 -2.71 15.55
N LEU A 63 1.64 -3.18 14.32
CA LEU A 63 0.50 -2.83 13.46
C LEU A 63 -0.85 -3.26 14.07
N VAL A 64 -0.94 -4.51 14.54
CA VAL A 64 -2.16 -5.07 15.16
C VAL A 64 -2.54 -4.27 16.41
N VAL A 65 -1.58 -4.03 17.29
CA VAL A 65 -1.80 -3.26 18.53
C VAL A 65 -2.20 -1.83 18.20
N GLY A 66 -1.54 -1.18 17.24
CA GLY A 66 -1.88 0.19 16.81
C GLY A 66 -3.31 0.30 16.30
N ALA A 67 -3.68 -0.54 15.35
CA ALA A 67 -5.01 -0.55 14.77
C ALA A 67 -6.11 -0.84 15.81
N THR A 68 -5.82 -1.76 16.76
CA THR A 68 -6.72 -2.08 17.89
C THR A 68 -6.92 -0.86 18.80
N ILE A 69 -5.83 -0.23 19.23
CA ILE A 69 -5.87 0.93 20.11
C ILE A 69 -6.67 2.07 19.45
N PHE A 70 -6.39 2.42 18.20
CA PHE A 70 -7.12 3.51 17.53
C PHE A 70 -8.59 3.17 17.33
N THR A 71 -8.94 1.94 16.97
CA THR A 71 -10.34 1.49 16.84
C THR A 71 -11.10 1.66 18.16
N LEU A 72 -10.54 1.19 19.27
CA LEU A 72 -11.15 1.29 20.59
C LEU A 72 -11.17 2.74 21.09
N TYR A 73 -10.07 3.47 20.96
CA TYR A 73 -9.94 4.84 21.42
C TYR A 73 -10.93 5.78 20.74
N PHE A 74 -11.14 5.67 19.43
CA PHE A 74 -12.12 6.46 18.70
C PHE A 74 -13.53 5.86 18.71
N GLY A 75 -13.73 4.76 19.44
CA GLY A 75 -15.05 4.16 19.68
C GLY A 75 -15.71 3.68 18.40
N PHE A 76 -14.96 2.97 17.55
CA PHE A 76 -15.43 2.42 16.28
C PHE A 76 -15.90 3.52 15.30
N VAL A 77 -15.11 4.57 15.15
CA VAL A 77 -15.38 5.72 14.26
C VAL A 77 -15.72 5.29 12.84
N GLN A 78 -15.08 4.25 12.33
CA GLN A 78 -15.27 3.70 10.99
C GLN A 78 -16.70 3.27 10.69
N PHE A 79 -17.44 2.77 11.67
CA PHE A 79 -18.84 2.40 11.49
C PHE A 79 -19.81 3.56 11.73
N LYS A 80 -19.46 4.47 12.66
CA LYS A 80 -20.33 5.60 13.03
C LYS A 80 -20.39 6.69 11.96
N PHE A 81 -19.30 6.92 11.26
CA PHE A 81 -19.17 8.02 10.29
C PHE A 81 -19.02 7.58 8.84
N PHE A 82 -19.21 6.29 8.54
CA PHE A 82 -19.08 5.76 7.18
C PHE A 82 -20.03 6.45 6.19
N GLY A 83 -21.30 6.62 6.55
CA GLY A 83 -22.27 7.35 5.71
C GLY A 83 -21.93 8.83 5.53
N HIS A 84 -21.33 9.45 6.55
CA HIS A 84 -20.87 10.85 6.46
C HIS A 84 -19.65 10.98 5.53
N ALA A 85 -18.74 10.02 5.56
CA ALA A 85 -17.62 9.95 4.63
C ALA A 85 -18.08 9.96 3.16
N ILE A 86 -19.11 9.18 2.84
CA ILE A 86 -19.71 9.16 1.48
C ILE A 86 -20.29 10.53 1.10
N ALA A 87 -20.97 11.22 2.04
CA ALA A 87 -21.53 12.55 1.79
C ALA A 87 -20.43 13.60 1.54
N LEU A 88 -19.29 13.51 2.25
CA LEU A 88 -18.13 14.38 2.03
C LEU A 88 -17.52 14.17 0.64
N VAL A 89 -17.34 12.91 0.22
CA VAL A 89 -16.82 12.59 -1.12
C VAL A 89 -17.74 13.08 -2.24
N LYS A 90 -19.07 13.08 -2.02
CA LYS A 90 -20.06 13.65 -2.96
C LYS A 90 -19.99 15.17 -3.06
N GLY A 91 -19.28 15.83 -2.14
CA GLY A 91 -19.17 17.29 -2.11
C GLY A 91 -20.22 18.01 -1.27
N ASP A 92 -21.11 17.29 -0.56
CA ASP A 92 -22.21 17.88 0.24
C ASP A 92 -21.73 18.92 1.26
N TYR A 93 -20.44 18.90 1.63
CA TYR A 93 -19.85 19.78 2.65
C TYR A 93 -18.62 20.57 2.15
N SER A 94 -18.41 20.65 0.82
CA SER A 94 -17.26 21.30 0.22
C SER A 94 -17.49 22.80 0.02
N ASP A 95 -16.68 23.64 0.67
CA ASP A 95 -16.63 25.08 0.41
C ASP A 95 -15.57 25.36 -0.67
N PRO A 96 -15.95 25.94 -1.82
CA PRO A 96 -14.98 26.22 -2.90
C PRO A 96 -13.92 27.27 -2.52
N ASN A 97 -14.15 28.05 -1.43
CA ASN A 97 -13.25 29.09 -0.96
C ASN A 97 -12.22 28.59 0.07
N ASP A 98 -12.30 27.34 0.52
CA ASP A 98 -11.35 26.79 1.47
C ASP A 98 -9.98 26.58 0.82
N ALA A 99 -8.92 26.68 1.65
CA ALA A 99 -7.54 26.42 1.19
C ALA A 99 -7.35 24.94 0.79
N GLY A 100 -6.54 24.71 -0.22
CA GLY A 100 -6.21 23.37 -0.74
C GLY A 100 -6.22 23.31 -2.27
N GLU A 101 -5.68 22.23 -2.81
CA GLU A 101 -5.41 22.08 -4.25
C GLU A 101 -6.43 21.18 -4.97
N VAL A 102 -7.04 20.23 -4.24
CA VAL A 102 -7.91 19.17 -4.80
C VAL A 102 -9.21 19.01 -4.01
N SER A 103 -10.24 18.42 -4.62
CA SER A 103 -11.50 18.07 -3.93
C SER A 103 -11.32 16.83 -3.04
N HIS A 104 -12.30 16.54 -2.13
CA HIS A 104 -12.34 15.30 -1.36
C HIS A 104 -12.31 14.06 -2.25
N PHE A 105 -13.05 14.06 -3.36
CA PHE A 105 -13.02 12.95 -4.32
C PHE A 105 -11.65 12.77 -4.98
N GLN A 106 -11.00 13.87 -5.38
CA GLN A 106 -9.66 13.82 -5.98
C GLN A 106 -8.59 13.38 -4.99
N ALA A 107 -8.68 13.83 -3.72
CA ALA A 107 -7.78 13.37 -2.65
C ALA A 107 -7.94 11.87 -2.41
N LEU A 108 -9.18 11.40 -2.25
CA LEU A 108 -9.49 9.98 -2.12
C LEU A 108 -9.04 9.17 -3.34
N ALA A 109 -9.31 9.64 -4.55
CA ALA A 109 -8.88 8.95 -5.78
C ALA A 109 -7.35 8.87 -5.89
N THR A 110 -6.64 9.92 -5.48
CA THR A 110 -5.17 9.91 -5.45
C THR A 110 -4.63 8.95 -4.41
N ALA A 111 -5.24 8.89 -3.22
CA ALA A 111 -4.86 7.97 -2.16
C ALA A 111 -5.20 6.51 -2.55
N LEU A 112 -6.42 6.26 -3.07
CA LEU A 112 -6.80 4.94 -3.61
C LEU A 112 -5.90 4.51 -4.77
N SER A 113 -5.42 5.43 -5.59
CA SER A 113 -4.44 5.13 -6.63
C SER A 113 -3.12 4.64 -6.06
N GLY A 114 -2.73 5.12 -4.88
CA GLY A 114 -1.53 4.65 -4.17
C GLY A 114 -1.73 3.26 -3.58
N THR A 115 -2.90 3.01 -2.98
CA THR A 115 -3.22 1.78 -2.23
C THR A 115 -3.77 0.68 -3.13
N VAL A 116 -4.76 0.98 -3.99
CA VAL A 116 -5.34 0.01 -4.95
C VAL A 116 -4.37 -0.22 -6.10
N GLY A 117 -3.44 -1.13 -5.88
CA GLY A 117 -2.34 -1.47 -6.76
C GLY A 117 -2.18 -2.99 -6.90
N LEU A 118 -0.97 -3.42 -7.23
CA LEU A 118 -0.69 -4.85 -7.33
C LEU A 118 -0.63 -5.56 -5.97
N GLY A 119 -0.70 -4.81 -4.85
CA GLY A 119 -1.00 -5.35 -3.52
C GLY A 119 -2.31 -6.12 -3.48
N ASN A 120 -3.36 -5.60 -4.13
CA ASN A 120 -4.70 -6.22 -4.20
C ASN A 120 -4.76 -7.45 -5.12
N ILE A 121 -3.83 -7.60 -6.04
CA ILE A 121 -3.80 -8.68 -7.03
C ILE A 121 -2.71 -9.68 -6.66
N ALA A 122 -1.46 -9.32 -6.87
CA ALA A 122 -0.30 -10.16 -6.61
C ALA A 122 -0.03 -10.33 -5.10
N GLY A 123 -0.21 -9.28 -4.29
CA GLY A 123 -0.04 -9.34 -2.85
C GLY A 123 -1.04 -10.28 -2.17
N VAL A 124 -2.30 -10.30 -2.62
CA VAL A 124 -3.32 -11.26 -2.15
C VAL A 124 -2.96 -12.68 -2.56
N ALA A 125 -2.48 -12.88 -3.80
CA ALA A 125 -2.01 -14.20 -4.23
C ALA A 125 -0.86 -14.72 -3.36
N VAL A 126 0.07 -13.85 -2.95
CA VAL A 126 1.13 -14.19 -1.99
C VAL A 126 0.54 -14.50 -0.61
N ALA A 127 -0.46 -13.73 -0.14
CA ALA A 127 -1.13 -14.01 1.14
C ALA A 127 -1.76 -15.38 1.17
N VAL A 128 -2.55 -15.70 0.14
CA VAL A 128 -3.26 -16.98 0.03
C VAL A 128 -2.29 -18.14 -0.25
N GLY A 129 -1.26 -17.91 -1.08
CA GLY A 129 -0.25 -18.93 -1.39
C GLY A 129 0.61 -19.33 -0.18
N ILE A 130 0.92 -18.39 0.73
CA ILE A 130 1.74 -18.66 1.92
C ILE A 130 0.86 -18.94 3.15
N GLY A 131 -0.14 -18.10 3.38
CA GLY A 131 -1.00 -18.13 4.57
C GLY A 131 -2.30 -18.92 4.39
N GLY A 132 -2.53 -19.48 3.21
CA GLY A 132 -3.79 -20.16 2.85
C GLY A 132 -4.97 -19.19 2.74
N PRO A 133 -6.15 -19.69 2.34
CA PRO A 133 -7.38 -18.88 2.29
C PRO A 133 -7.70 -18.19 3.62
N GLY A 134 -7.31 -18.78 4.77
CA GLY A 134 -7.49 -18.21 6.10
C GLY A 134 -6.81 -16.85 6.31
N ALA A 135 -5.75 -16.54 5.57
CA ALA A 135 -5.13 -15.21 5.59
C ALA A 135 -6.11 -14.10 5.20
N THR A 136 -7.10 -14.41 4.34
CA THR A 136 -8.14 -13.45 3.91
C THR A 136 -8.99 -12.96 5.07
N PHE A 137 -9.35 -13.83 6.02
CA PHE A 137 -10.08 -13.42 7.23
C PHE A 137 -9.29 -12.35 8.00
N TRP A 138 -8.01 -12.60 8.21
CA TRP A 138 -7.13 -11.68 8.92
C TRP A 138 -6.88 -10.38 8.14
N MET A 139 -6.85 -10.45 6.80
CA MET A 139 -6.79 -9.26 5.94
C MET A 139 -8.04 -8.39 6.11
N ILE A 140 -9.23 -8.97 6.08
CA ILE A 140 -10.50 -8.25 6.28
C ILE A 140 -10.51 -7.57 7.65
N LEU A 141 -10.14 -8.30 8.70
CA LEU A 141 -10.08 -7.75 10.06
C LEU A 141 -9.06 -6.60 10.15
N ALA A 142 -7.88 -6.78 9.58
CA ALA A 142 -6.84 -5.74 9.52
C ALA A 142 -7.33 -4.49 8.74
N GLY A 143 -8.05 -4.68 7.64
CA GLY A 143 -8.67 -3.59 6.87
C GLY A 143 -9.67 -2.80 7.70
N LEU A 144 -10.62 -3.48 8.35
CA LEU A 144 -11.62 -2.84 9.20
C LEU A 144 -11.02 -2.07 10.38
N MET A 145 -10.01 -2.63 11.03
CA MET A 145 -9.31 -1.96 12.12
C MET A 145 -8.40 -0.83 11.61
N GLY A 146 -7.76 -1.02 10.47
CA GLY A 146 -6.89 -0.05 9.82
C GLY A 146 -7.59 1.25 9.44
N MET A 147 -8.91 1.21 9.18
CA MET A 147 -9.71 2.41 8.93
C MET A 147 -9.53 3.48 10.01
N ALA A 148 -9.43 3.08 11.29
CA ALA A 148 -9.22 4.03 12.40
C ALA A 148 -7.80 4.61 12.41
N SER A 149 -6.80 3.88 11.94
CA SER A 149 -5.44 4.40 11.75
C SER A 149 -5.41 5.45 10.63
N LYS A 150 -6.03 5.15 9.48
CA LYS A 150 -6.19 6.08 8.35
C LYS A 150 -6.89 7.37 8.77
N PHE A 151 -8.01 7.26 9.47
CA PHE A 151 -8.73 8.39 10.05
C PHE A 151 -7.80 9.29 10.87
N THR A 152 -6.96 8.69 11.71
CA THR A 152 -6.06 9.42 12.59
C THR A 152 -4.98 10.17 11.79
N GLU A 153 -4.28 9.48 10.89
CA GLU A 153 -3.17 10.05 10.13
C GLU A 153 -3.63 11.11 9.13
N CYS A 154 -4.77 10.93 8.45
CA CYS A 154 -5.26 11.89 7.47
C CYS A 154 -5.82 13.15 8.13
N THR A 155 -6.49 13.03 9.29
CA THR A 155 -6.87 14.19 10.10
C THR A 155 -5.65 15.04 10.48
N LEU A 156 -4.60 14.41 10.99
CA LEU A 156 -3.35 15.11 11.36
C LEU A 156 -2.64 15.68 10.14
N GLY A 157 -2.68 14.99 9.01
CA GLY A 157 -2.10 15.43 7.74
C GLY A 157 -2.63 16.79 7.30
N VAL A 158 -3.94 16.99 7.39
CA VAL A 158 -4.58 18.27 7.08
C VAL A 158 -4.37 19.29 8.19
N LYS A 159 -4.52 18.91 9.47
CA LYS A 159 -4.39 19.83 10.61
C LYS A 159 -3.05 20.53 10.69
N TYR A 160 -1.97 19.83 10.39
CA TYR A 160 -0.60 20.35 10.53
C TYR A 160 0.09 20.68 9.20
N ARG A 161 -0.66 20.71 8.09
CA ARG A 161 -0.11 21.08 6.78
C ARG A 161 0.43 22.51 6.77
N ASN A 162 1.35 22.78 5.87
CA ASN A 162 1.72 24.14 5.49
C ASN A 162 0.76 24.63 4.39
N GLU A 163 0.34 25.86 4.47
CA GLU A 163 -0.39 26.57 3.43
C GLU A 163 0.50 27.70 2.92
N TYR A 164 0.73 27.75 1.62
CA TYR A 164 1.63 28.72 0.98
C TYR A 164 0.83 29.83 0.30
N PRO A 165 1.45 31.03 0.11
CA PRO A 165 0.77 32.18 -0.50
C PRO A 165 0.27 31.95 -1.94
N ASP A 166 0.86 30.99 -2.65
CA ASP A 166 0.46 30.61 -4.02
C ASP A 166 -0.72 29.62 -4.04
N GLY A 167 -1.30 29.30 -2.87
CA GLY A 167 -2.41 28.38 -2.69
C GLY A 167 -2.02 26.89 -2.70
N THR A 168 -0.73 26.58 -2.82
CA THR A 168 -0.25 25.21 -2.67
C THR A 168 -0.18 24.81 -1.20
N VAL A 169 -0.19 23.50 -0.93
CA VAL A 169 -0.12 22.98 0.42
C VAL A 169 0.90 21.84 0.52
N SER A 170 1.45 21.63 1.71
CA SER A 170 2.33 20.50 2.00
C SER A 170 2.04 19.97 3.40
N GLY A 171 1.60 18.71 3.47
CA GLY A 171 1.27 18.04 4.73
C GLY A 171 1.75 16.58 4.73
N GLY A 172 1.32 15.85 5.73
CA GLY A 172 1.72 14.46 5.95
C GLY A 172 2.53 14.26 7.22
N PRO A 173 3.02 13.03 7.48
CA PRO A 173 3.66 12.67 8.74
C PRO A 173 4.84 13.56 9.14
N MET A 174 5.71 13.94 8.22
CA MET A 174 6.85 14.80 8.50
C MET A 174 6.44 16.16 9.11
N TYR A 175 5.27 16.66 8.74
CA TYR A 175 4.75 17.94 9.24
C TYR A 175 4.06 17.78 10.59
N TYR A 176 3.17 16.79 10.76
CA TYR A 176 2.48 16.63 12.04
C TYR A 176 3.37 16.06 13.13
N MET A 177 4.38 15.24 12.81
CA MET A 177 5.39 14.82 13.79
C MET A 177 6.16 16.02 14.34
N LYS A 178 6.62 16.93 13.47
CA LYS A 178 7.33 18.13 13.91
C LYS A 178 6.42 19.07 14.67
N LYS A 179 5.34 19.56 14.04
CA LYS A 179 4.49 20.62 14.61
C LYS A 179 3.63 20.13 15.77
N GLY A 180 3.07 18.91 15.67
CA GLY A 180 2.23 18.36 16.73
C GLY A 180 3.00 18.04 18.02
N PHE A 181 4.25 17.58 17.90
CA PHE A 181 5.12 17.39 19.06
C PHE A 181 5.53 18.75 19.68
N GLU A 182 5.85 19.75 18.86
CA GLU A 182 6.14 21.11 19.30
C GLU A 182 4.94 21.70 20.06
N GLU A 183 3.70 21.56 19.52
CA GLU A 183 2.46 22.02 20.17
C GLU A 183 2.22 21.37 21.52
N LEU A 184 2.55 20.07 21.65
CA LEU A 184 2.40 19.32 22.89
C LEU A 184 3.58 19.47 23.86
N GLY A 185 4.62 20.21 23.50
CA GLY A 185 5.85 20.34 24.28
C GLY A 185 6.65 19.05 24.39
N LEU A 186 6.51 18.12 23.42
CA LEU A 186 7.17 16.82 23.42
C LEU A 186 8.49 16.88 22.62
N PRO A 187 9.57 16.25 23.11
CA PRO A 187 10.82 16.16 22.35
C PRO A 187 10.74 15.13 21.23
N GLY A 188 11.67 15.19 20.27
CA GLY A 188 11.89 14.15 19.27
C GLY A 188 11.05 14.25 18.00
N GLY A 189 10.06 15.15 17.89
CA GLY A 189 9.21 15.27 16.72
C GLY A 189 9.99 15.51 15.41
N LYS A 190 11.04 16.34 15.45
CA LYS A 190 11.92 16.57 14.29
C LYS A 190 12.72 15.31 13.89
N PHE A 191 13.16 14.52 14.86
CA PHE A 191 13.85 13.25 14.60
C PHE A 191 12.92 12.26 13.92
N LEU A 192 11.70 12.07 14.46
CA LEU A 192 10.68 11.20 13.85
C LEU A 192 10.32 11.65 12.43
N ALA A 193 10.18 12.95 12.19
CA ALA A 193 9.88 13.51 10.87
C ALA A 193 11.00 13.21 9.85
N ILE A 194 12.27 13.33 10.24
CA ILE A 194 13.41 12.97 9.39
C ILE A 194 13.44 11.47 9.11
N LEU A 195 13.27 10.64 10.14
CA LEU A 195 13.30 9.19 10.02
C LEU A 195 12.14 8.70 9.14
N PHE A 196 10.93 9.22 9.35
CA PHE A 196 9.78 8.95 8.48
C PHE A 196 10.07 9.32 7.03
N SER A 197 10.66 10.50 6.78
CA SER A 197 10.95 10.95 5.41
C SER A 197 11.94 10.02 4.70
N ILE A 198 12.96 9.51 5.41
CA ILE A 198 13.89 8.51 4.86
C ILE A 198 13.15 7.23 4.48
N PHE A 199 12.34 6.69 5.38
CA PHE A 199 11.59 5.47 5.10
C PHE A 199 10.51 5.67 4.03
N CYS A 200 9.89 6.86 3.95
CA CYS A 200 8.94 7.20 2.89
C CYS A 200 9.60 7.21 1.50
N ILE A 201 10.83 7.71 1.39
CA ILE A 201 11.61 7.62 0.15
C ILE A 201 11.86 6.14 -0.21
N LEU A 202 12.32 5.31 0.74
CA LEU A 202 12.55 3.89 0.51
C LEU A 202 11.26 3.15 0.16
N GLY A 203 10.15 3.42 0.87
CA GLY A 203 8.84 2.85 0.57
C GLY A 203 8.31 3.24 -0.81
N SER A 204 8.56 4.49 -1.22
CA SER A 204 8.18 4.96 -2.54
C SER A 204 8.97 4.27 -3.66
N LEU A 205 10.24 3.95 -3.42
CA LEU A 205 11.09 3.24 -4.37
C LEU A 205 10.81 1.73 -4.40
N GLY A 206 10.45 1.13 -3.25
CA GLY A 206 10.11 -0.29 -3.13
C GLY A 206 8.68 -0.59 -3.54
N GLY A 207 7.74 -0.52 -2.57
CA GLY A 207 6.35 -0.94 -2.74
C GLY A 207 5.56 -0.11 -3.74
N GLY A 208 5.79 1.20 -3.75
CA GLY A 208 5.14 2.13 -4.67
C GLY A 208 5.71 2.16 -6.09
N ASN A 209 6.82 1.47 -6.35
CA ASN A 209 7.54 1.51 -7.61
C ASN A 209 8.00 0.13 -8.07
N MET A 210 9.09 -0.41 -7.47
CA MET A 210 9.73 -1.65 -7.92
C MET A 210 8.78 -2.84 -7.94
N PHE A 211 7.98 -3.03 -6.89
CA PHE A 211 6.99 -4.11 -6.81
C PHE A 211 5.94 -4.00 -7.91
N GLN A 212 5.48 -2.78 -8.20
CA GLN A 212 4.50 -2.52 -9.26
C GLN A 212 5.08 -2.86 -10.64
N ALA A 213 6.28 -2.37 -10.92
CA ALA A 213 6.97 -2.63 -12.20
C ALA A 213 7.29 -4.12 -12.38
N ASN A 214 7.72 -4.81 -11.31
CA ASN A 214 8.03 -6.23 -11.30
C ASN A 214 6.80 -7.08 -11.66
N GLN A 215 5.69 -6.88 -10.95
CA GLN A 215 4.49 -7.69 -11.16
C GLN A 215 3.76 -7.35 -12.47
N ALA A 216 3.86 -6.09 -12.93
CA ALA A 216 3.37 -5.73 -14.26
C ALA A 216 4.18 -6.41 -15.37
N HIS A 217 5.51 -6.46 -15.23
CA HIS A 217 6.36 -7.22 -16.15
C HIS A 217 6.02 -8.72 -16.14
N ALA A 218 5.89 -9.32 -14.95
CA ALA A 218 5.53 -10.73 -14.81
C ALA A 218 4.19 -11.06 -15.52
N GLN A 219 3.18 -10.18 -15.44
CA GLN A 219 1.92 -10.38 -16.14
C GLN A 219 2.08 -10.23 -17.67
N ILE A 220 2.91 -9.30 -18.14
CA ILE A 220 3.16 -9.15 -19.56
C ILE A 220 3.85 -10.41 -20.09
N VAL A 221 4.88 -10.91 -19.42
CA VAL A 221 5.58 -12.16 -19.77
C VAL A 221 4.61 -13.35 -19.79
N ASN A 222 3.70 -13.41 -18.82
CA ASN A 222 2.68 -14.48 -18.74
C ASN A 222 1.77 -14.57 -19.98
N ILE A 223 1.54 -13.47 -20.69
CA ILE A 223 0.66 -13.43 -21.88
C ILE A 223 1.41 -13.33 -23.21
N THR A 224 2.66 -12.86 -23.23
CA THR A 224 3.43 -12.62 -24.47
C THR A 224 4.63 -13.53 -24.64
N GLY A 225 5.03 -14.25 -23.60
CA GLY A 225 6.29 -14.98 -23.55
C GLY A 225 7.44 -14.14 -23.01
N GLU A 226 8.61 -14.75 -22.87
CA GLU A 226 9.78 -14.15 -22.24
C GLU A 226 10.42 -13.03 -23.07
N PHE A 227 10.74 -11.93 -22.39
CA PHE A 227 11.60 -10.86 -22.88
C PHE A 227 12.22 -10.07 -21.71
N PRO A 228 13.30 -9.30 -21.95
CA PRO A 228 14.03 -8.63 -20.87
C PRO A 228 13.19 -7.62 -20.07
N GLY A 229 13.21 -7.74 -18.73
CA GLY A 229 12.43 -6.88 -17.83
C GLY A 229 12.79 -5.40 -17.94
N TRP A 230 14.05 -5.07 -18.21
CA TRP A 230 14.48 -3.69 -18.38
C TRP A 230 13.74 -2.94 -19.50
N ILE A 231 13.28 -3.63 -20.56
CA ILE A 231 12.51 -3.03 -21.66
C ILE A 231 11.14 -2.54 -21.12
N THR A 232 10.42 -3.41 -20.39
CA THR A 232 9.19 -3.02 -19.71
C THR A 232 9.44 -1.84 -18.77
N GLY A 233 10.53 -1.90 -18.00
CA GLY A 233 10.92 -0.86 -17.07
C GLY A 233 11.14 0.49 -17.74
N VAL A 234 11.82 0.55 -18.87
CA VAL A 234 12.04 1.79 -19.63
C VAL A 234 10.74 2.36 -20.18
N ILE A 235 9.84 1.51 -20.70
CA ILE A 235 8.53 1.94 -21.18
C ILE A 235 7.70 2.54 -20.04
N PHE A 236 7.60 1.85 -18.91
CA PHE A 236 6.89 2.35 -17.74
C PHE A 236 7.51 3.64 -17.20
N ALA A 237 8.85 3.71 -17.10
CA ALA A 237 9.54 4.91 -16.66
C ALA A 237 9.21 6.13 -17.53
N GLY A 238 9.16 5.96 -18.85
CA GLY A 238 8.77 7.03 -19.78
C GLY A 238 7.34 7.52 -19.59
N ILE A 239 6.39 6.60 -19.45
CA ILE A 239 4.97 6.93 -19.26
C ILE A 239 4.73 7.59 -17.89
N VAL A 240 5.34 7.04 -16.83
CA VAL A 240 5.27 7.61 -15.47
C VAL A 240 5.89 9.00 -15.44
N PHE A 241 7.10 9.17 -16.02
CA PHE A 241 7.79 10.46 -16.06
C PHE A 241 6.92 11.55 -16.70
N ALA A 242 6.24 11.25 -17.80
CA ALA A 242 5.37 12.21 -18.50
C ALA A 242 4.26 12.77 -17.60
N VAL A 243 3.75 11.98 -16.64
CA VAL A 243 2.71 12.44 -15.71
C VAL A 243 3.30 13.16 -14.49
N ILE A 244 4.36 12.58 -13.87
CA ILE A 244 4.89 13.11 -12.60
C ILE A 244 5.61 14.45 -12.75
N VAL A 245 6.03 14.82 -13.95
CA VAL A 245 6.60 16.15 -14.23
C VAL A 245 5.58 17.26 -13.93
N GLY A 246 4.28 17.02 -14.18
CA GLY A 246 3.21 17.98 -13.95
C GLY A 246 2.76 18.15 -12.49
N GLY A 247 3.40 17.45 -11.54
CA GLY A 247 3.12 17.55 -10.10
C GLY A 247 1.75 17.00 -9.67
N VAL A 248 1.32 17.32 -8.44
CA VAL A 248 0.09 16.75 -7.82
C VAL A 248 -1.18 16.99 -8.63
N LYS A 249 -1.32 18.16 -9.23
CA LYS A 249 -2.50 18.47 -10.07
C LYS A 249 -2.60 17.59 -11.32
N SER A 250 -1.46 17.25 -11.91
CA SER A 250 -1.40 16.32 -13.05
C SER A 250 -1.74 14.90 -12.59
N ILE A 251 -1.16 14.45 -11.50
CA ILE A 251 -1.41 13.14 -10.90
C ILE A 251 -2.90 13.01 -10.56
N ALA A 252 -3.48 13.96 -9.81
CA ALA A 252 -4.89 13.93 -9.42
C ALA A 252 -5.85 13.87 -10.63
N ARG A 253 -5.55 14.62 -11.70
CA ARG A 253 -6.34 14.60 -12.94
C ARG A 253 -6.30 13.25 -13.66
N VAL A 254 -5.19 12.55 -13.58
CA VAL A 254 -5.04 11.21 -14.17
C VAL A 254 -5.73 10.18 -13.29
N THR A 255 -5.50 10.22 -11.96
CA THR A 255 -6.03 9.23 -11.02
C THR A 255 -7.55 9.29 -10.88
N GLU A 256 -8.15 10.50 -10.90
CA GLU A 256 -9.62 10.65 -10.83
C GLU A 256 -10.38 9.92 -11.96
N LYS A 257 -9.70 9.66 -13.08
CA LYS A 257 -10.27 8.94 -14.24
C LYS A 257 -9.86 7.47 -14.24
N ILE A 258 -8.59 7.18 -13.97
CA ILE A 258 -8.06 5.82 -14.04
C ILE A 258 -8.60 4.97 -12.89
N VAL A 259 -8.67 5.47 -11.67
CA VAL A 259 -9.06 4.68 -10.50
C VAL A 259 -10.49 4.12 -10.60
N PRO A 260 -11.52 4.91 -10.93
CA PRO A 260 -12.84 4.33 -11.15
C PRO A 260 -12.87 3.32 -12.31
N PHE A 261 -12.19 3.62 -13.42
CA PHE A 261 -12.15 2.72 -14.58
C PHE A 261 -11.49 1.38 -14.26
N MET A 262 -10.28 1.40 -13.66
CA MET A 262 -9.57 0.17 -13.31
C MET A 262 -10.31 -0.63 -12.25
N GLY A 263 -10.93 0.06 -11.27
CA GLY A 263 -11.76 -0.57 -10.24
C GLY A 263 -12.96 -1.29 -10.84
N ILE A 264 -13.72 -0.64 -11.72
CA ILE A 264 -14.87 -1.25 -12.42
C ILE A 264 -14.42 -2.43 -13.28
N LEU A 265 -13.32 -2.29 -14.02
CA LEU A 265 -12.79 -3.35 -14.87
C LEU A 265 -12.42 -4.59 -14.04
N TYR A 266 -11.66 -4.40 -12.96
CA TYR A 266 -11.18 -5.50 -12.12
C TYR A 266 -12.32 -6.16 -11.32
N VAL A 267 -13.12 -5.33 -10.63
CA VAL A 267 -14.27 -5.80 -9.86
C VAL A 267 -15.28 -6.49 -10.77
N GLY A 268 -15.54 -5.94 -11.95
CA GLY A 268 -16.42 -6.53 -12.96
C GLY A 268 -15.93 -7.90 -13.42
N ALA A 269 -14.63 -8.03 -13.74
CA ALA A 269 -14.04 -9.31 -14.13
C ALA A 269 -14.09 -10.33 -12.97
N ALA A 270 -13.77 -9.92 -11.74
CA ALA A 270 -13.85 -10.80 -10.57
C ALA A 270 -15.29 -11.25 -10.30
N LEU A 271 -16.27 -10.35 -10.40
CA LEU A 271 -17.70 -10.71 -10.26
C LEU A 271 -18.14 -11.74 -11.31
N VAL A 272 -17.68 -11.62 -12.55
CA VAL A 272 -17.97 -12.60 -13.59
C VAL A 272 -17.44 -13.98 -13.20
N VAL A 273 -16.19 -14.07 -12.72
CA VAL A 273 -15.62 -15.34 -12.22
C VAL A 273 -16.47 -15.92 -11.08
N LEU A 274 -16.82 -15.08 -10.09
CA LEU A 274 -17.63 -15.49 -8.94
C LEU A 274 -19.04 -15.93 -9.35
N ILE A 275 -19.64 -15.32 -10.38
CA ILE A 275 -20.96 -15.73 -10.91
C ILE A 275 -20.85 -17.07 -11.65
N VAL A 276 -19.81 -17.28 -12.46
CA VAL A 276 -19.59 -18.54 -13.17
C VAL A 276 -19.40 -19.70 -12.20
N GLU A 277 -18.68 -19.47 -11.11
CA GLU A 277 -18.31 -20.46 -10.09
C GLU A 277 -19.14 -20.29 -8.79
N TYR A 278 -20.40 -19.81 -8.91
CA TYR A 278 -21.21 -19.40 -7.74
C TYR A 278 -21.44 -20.52 -6.72
N ASP A 279 -21.49 -21.77 -7.17
CA ASP A 279 -21.69 -22.96 -6.35
C ASP A 279 -20.52 -23.22 -5.39
N LYS A 280 -19.30 -22.72 -5.71
CA LYS A 280 -18.10 -22.86 -4.89
C LYS A 280 -17.93 -21.74 -3.84
N ILE A 281 -18.69 -20.65 -3.93
CA ILE A 281 -18.54 -19.48 -3.04
C ILE A 281 -18.75 -19.88 -1.57
N GLY A 282 -19.76 -20.68 -1.27
CA GLY A 282 -20.02 -21.16 0.09
C GLY A 282 -18.86 -21.99 0.65
N TRP A 283 -18.31 -22.88 -0.18
CA TRP A 283 -17.11 -23.65 0.17
C TRP A 283 -15.90 -22.73 0.42
N ALA A 284 -15.66 -21.73 -0.43
CA ALA A 284 -14.54 -20.80 -0.29
C ALA A 284 -14.61 -20.01 1.02
N PHE A 285 -15.77 -19.51 1.41
CA PHE A 285 -15.96 -18.91 2.73
C PHE A 285 -15.69 -19.88 3.87
N GLY A 286 -16.10 -21.16 3.73
CA GLY A 286 -15.74 -22.23 4.66
C GLY A 286 -14.24 -22.37 4.81
N GLN A 287 -13.49 -22.42 3.69
CA GLN A 287 -12.02 -22.49 3.70
C GLN A 287 -11.37 -21.25 4.34
N ILE A 288 -11.91 -20.06 4.12
CA ILE A 288 -11.43 -18.82 4.74
C ILE A 288 -11.61 -18.88 6.27
N PHE A 289 -12.80 -19.26 6.75
CA PHE A 289 -13.07 -19.33 8.18
C PHE A 289 -12.29 -20.47 8.85
N GLU A 290 -12.33 -21.66 8.30
CA GLU A 290 -11.62 -22.81 8.84
C GLU A 290 -10.10 -22.57 8.85
N GLY A 291 -9.54 -22.11 7.73
CA GLY A 291 -8.11 -21.81 7.60
C GLY A 291 -7.64 -20.68 8.53
N ALA A 292 -8.51 -19.73 8.87
CA ALA A 292 -8.18 -18.66 9.79
C ALA A 292 -7.94 -19.13 11.24
N PHE A 293 -8.58 -20.21 11.67
CA PHE A 293 -8.56 -20.66 13.07
C PHE A 293 -7.98 -22.06 13.28
N SER A 294 -8.06 -22.96 12.29
CA SER A 294 -7.51 -24.30 12.39
C SER A 294 -6.01 -24.35 12.07
N GLY A 295 -5.53 -23.46 11.21
CA GLY A 295 -4.16 -23.46 10.71
C GLY A 295 -3.76 -24.71 9.93
N LEU A 296 -4.73 -25.50 9.48
CA LEU A 296 -4.50 -26.73 8.74
C LEU A 296 -4.05 -26.43 7.31
N GLY A 297 -2.91 -27.01 6.92
CA GLY A 297 -2.38 -26.87 5.55
C GLY A 297 -1.72 -25.51 5.24
N VAL A 298 -1.23 -24.80 6.26
CA VAL A 298 -0.58 -23.49 6.12
C VAL A 298 0.77 -23.49 6.81
N ALA A 299 1.79 -22.91 6.20
CA ALA A 299 3.07 -22.68 6.82
C ALA A 299 2.93 -21.81 8.09
N GLY A 300 3.34 -22.31 9.23
CA GLY A 300 3.18 -21.65 10.53
C GLY A 300 1.79 -21.74 11.17
N GLY A 301 0.87 -22.52 10.62
CA GLY A 301 -0.45 -22.74 11.18
C GLY A 301 -1.30 -21.47 11.29
N LEU A 302 -2.15 -21.37 12.31
CA LEU A 302 -3.00 -20.20 12.59
C LEU A 302 -2.17 -18.90 12.66
N VAL A 303 -0.99 -18.95 13.29
CA VAL A 303 -0.11 -17.78 13.42
C VAL A 303 0.43 -17.35 12.05
N GLY A 304 0.76 -18.30 11.17
CA GLY A 304 1.18 -18.03 9.80
C GLY A 304 0.09 -17.32 8.99
N ALA A 305 -1.15 -17.80 9.05
CA ALA A 305 -2.29 -17.16 8.39
C ALA A 305 -2.52 -15.72 8.88
N LEU A 306 -2.45 -15.51 10.20
CA LEU A 306 -2.57 -14.20 10.83
C LEU A 306 -1.45 -13.25 10.38
N ILE A 307 -0.18 -13.69 10.44
CA ILE A 307 0.98 -12.90 10.03
C ILE A 307 0.83 -12.48 8.56
N GLN A 308 0.52 -13.41 7.67
CA GLN A 308 0.38 -13.11 6.25
C GLN A 308 -0.83 -12.19 5.98
N GLY A 309 -1.96 -12.43 6.63
CA GLY A 309 -3.13 -11.58 6.51
C GLY A 309 -2.86 -10.13 6.90
N PHE A 310 -2.31 -9.88 8.08
CA PHE A 310 -1.97 -8.52 8.52
C PHE A 310 -0.85 -7.89 7.67
N LYS A 311 0.18 -8.67 7.33
CA LYS A 311 1.29 -8.21 6.49
C LYS A 311 0.79 -7.73 5.13
N ARG A 312 -0.04 -8.53 4.47
CA ARG A 312 -0.55 -8.18 3.13
C ARG A 312 -1.62 -7.09 3.18
N ALA A 313 -2.48 -7.05 4.19
CA ALA A 313 -3.42 -5.95 4.39
C ALA A 313 -2.70 -4.61 4.57
N ALA A 314 -1.71 -4.55 5.48
CA ALA A 314 -0.95 -3.33 5.74
C ALA A 314 -0.13 -2.86 4.53
N PHE A 315 0.37 -3.79 3.72
CA PHE A 315 1.02 -3.49 2.45
C PHE A 315 0.03 -2.93 1.42
N SER A 316 -1.19 -3.47 1.35
CA SER A 316 -2.20 -3.07 0.37
C SER A 316 -2.85 -1.75 0.72
N ASN A 317 -3.46 -1.64 1.92
CA ASN A 317 -4.23 -0.46 2.31
C ASN A 317 -3.39 0.64 2.99
N GLU A 318 -2.12 0.37 3.33
CA GLU A 318 -1.19 1.32 3.95
C GLU A 318 -1.71 1.97 5.26
N ALA A 319 -2.64 1.32 5.97
CA ALA A 319 -3.20 1.87 7.20
C ALA A 319 -2.16 1.92 8.33
N GLY A 320 -1.93 3.11 8.87
CA GLY A 320 -0.89 3.35 9.87
C GLY A 320 0.51 3.58 9.27
N VAL A 321 0.66 3.49 7.95
CA VAL A 321 1.93 3.77 7.24
C VAL A 321 2.20 5.26 7.14
N GLY A 322 1.14 6.09 7.01
CA GLY A 322 1.25 7.54 6.92
C GLY A 322 1.33 8.10 5.50
N SER A 323 1.46 7.26 4.49
CA SER A 323 1.57 7.66 3.08
C SER A 323 0.34 8.44 2.60
N ALA A 324 -0.85 7.94 2.85
CA ALA A 324 -2.11 8.55 2.44
C ALA A 324 -2.30 9.96 3.03
N ALA A 325 -1.81 10.22 4.25
CA ALA A 325 -1.86 11.55 4.85
C ALA A 325 -1.17 12.62 4.00
N ILE A 326 -0.22 12.23 3.12
CA ILE A 326 0.46 13.15 2.19
C ILE A 326 -0.51 13.56 1.07
N ALA A 327 -1.25 12.61 0.48
CA ALA A 327 -2.24 12.91 -0.56
C ALA A 327 -3.43 13.70 0.00
N HIS A 328 -4.00 13.22 1.11
CA HIS A 328 -5.15 13.83 1.77
C HIS A 328 -4.88 15.24 2.29
N SER A 329 -3.63 15.56 2.61
CA SER A 329 -3.27 16.93 3.02
C SER A 329 -3.50 17.98 1.94
N ALA A 330 -3.58 17.59 0.66
CA ALA A 330 -3.82 18.49 -0.45
C ALA A 330 -5.30 18.90 -0.61
N VAL A 331 -6.21 18.32 0.16
CA VAL A 331 -7.64 18.57 0.07
C VAL A 331 -8.03 20.01 0.38
N ARG A 332 -9.05 20.49 -0.30
CA ARG A 332 -9.66 21.80 -0.04
C ARG A 332 -10.65 21.70 1.11
N THR A 333 -10.21 22.05 2.31
CA THR A 333 -11.04 22.08 3.52
C THR A 333 -10.37 22.88 4.64
N LYS A 334 -11.18 23.49 5.49
CA LYS A 334 -10.78 24.09 6.77
C LYS A 334 -11.09 23.20 7.99
N GLU A 335 -11.76 22.07 7.77
CA GLU A 335 -12.13 21.11 8.81
C GLU A 335 -11.26 19.85 8.69
N PRO A 336 -10.13 19.72 9.40
CA PRO A 336 -9.20 18.61 9.22
C PRO A 336 -9.83 17.23 9.37
N ILE A 337 -10.81 17.12 10.25
CA ILE A 337 -11.48 15.86 10.59
C ILE A 337 -12.30 15.29 9.41
N THR A 338 -12.77 16.15 8.50
CA THR A 338 -13.55 15.71 7.33
C THR A 338 -12.73 14.77 6.45
N GLU A 339 -11.44 15.07 6.30
CA GLU A 339 -10.56 14.22 5.51
C GLU A 339 -10.20 12.93 6.24
N GLY A 340 -10.15 12.95 7.56
CA GLY A 340 -10.10 11.73 8.36
C GLY A 340 -11.31 10.82 8.10
N PHE A 341 -12.52 11.37 7.99
CA PHE A 341 -13.70 10.56 7.62
C PHE A 341 -13.61 10.02 6.20
N VAL A 342 -13.20 10.83 5.23
CA VAL A 342 -13.03 10.41 3.83
C VAL A 342 -12.07 9.23 3.73
N SER A 343 -10.94 9.28 4.45
CA SER A 343 -9.93 8.24 4.42
C SER A 343 -10.37 6.90 5.04
N LEU A 344 -11.50 6.85 5.78
CA LEU A 344 -12.11 5.58 6.22
C LEU A 344 -12.47 4.68 5.04
N LEU A 345 -12.82 5.26 3.90
CA LEU A 345 -13.24 4.52 2.72
C LEU A 345 -12.10 3.74 2.04
N GLU A 346 -10.84 4.17 2.22
CA GLU A 346 -9.70 3.54 1.56
C GLU A 346 -9.49 2.08 1.97
N PRO A 347 -9.26 1.74 3.27
CA PRO A 347 -9.05 0.34 3.65
C PRO A 347 -10.29 -0.53 3.42
N PHE A 348 -11.48 0.07 3.44
CA PHE A 348 -12.71 -0.64 3.13
C PHE A 348 -12.75 -1.03 1.65
N ILE A 349 -12.55 -0.10 0.73
CA ILE A 349 -12.57 -0.36 -0.71
C ILE A 349 -11.42 -1.29 -1.09
N ASP A 350 -10.21 -0.96 -0.64
CA ASP A 350 -8.98 -1.68 -0.96
C ASP A 350 -9.02 -3.12 -0.45
N THR A 351 -9.16 -3.29 0.86
CA THR A 351 -8.92 -4.59 1.49
C THR A 351 -10.21 -5.37 1.71
N VAL A 352 -11.27 -4.72 2.29
CA VAL A 352 -12.50 -5.45 2.59
C VAL A 352 -13.26 -5.83 1.33
N VAL A 353 -13.17 -5.01 0.25
CA VAL A 353 -13.84 -5.33 -1.02
C VAL A 353 -12.85 -5.98 -2.00
N ILE A 354 -11.86 -5.25 -2.51
CA ILE A 354 -11.06 -5.71 -3.66
C ILE A 354 -10.18 -6.90 -3.29
N CYS A 355 -9.43 -6.85 -2.17
CA CYS A 355 -8.59 -7.99 -1.77
C CYS A 355 -9.43 -9.24 -1.47
N THR A 356 -10.62 -9.09 -0.85
CA THR A 356 -11.51 -10.23 -0.59
C THR A 356 -12.00 -10.87 -1.88
N MET A 357 -12.36 -10.07 -2.89
CA MET A 357 -12.76 -10.59 -4.20
C MET A 357 -11.62 -11.37 -4.87
N THR A 358 -10.39 -10.84 -4.85
CA THR A 358 -9.20 -11.53 -5.36
C THR A 358 -8.98 -12.87 -4.65
N ALA A 359 -9.05 -12.87 -3.33
CA ALA A 359 -8.86 -14.07 -2.51
C ALA A 359 -9.92 -15.13 -2.79
N LEU A 360 -11.19 -14.73 -2.96
CA LEU A 360 -12.27 -15.63 -3.34
C LEU A 360 -12.02 -16.25 -4.72
N VAL A 361 -11.67 -15.44 -5.72
CA VAL A 361 -11.35 -15.91 -7.07
C VAL A 361 -10.22 -16.95 -7.04
N ILE A 362 -9.12 -16.66 -6.30
CA ILE A 362 -8.01 -17.62 -6.17
C ILE A 362 -8.46 -18.89 -5.46
N THR A 363 -9.24 -18.79 -4.39
CA THR A 363 -9.66 -19.94 -3.58
C THR A 363 -10.57 -20.87 -4.36
N ILE A 364 -11.55 -20.35 -5.14
CA ILE A 364 -12.49 -21.17 -5.92
C ILE A 364 -11.89 -21.76 -7.18
N SER A 365 -10.77 -21.23 -7.66
CA SER A 365 -10.20 -21.57 -8.97
C SER A 365 -9.61 -22.97 -9.08
N GLY A 366 -9.35 -23.64 -7.94
CA GLY A 366 -8.64 -24.92 -7.92
C GLY A 366 -7.14 -24.83 -8.22
N GLN A 367 -6.57 -23.61 -8.27
CA GLN A 367 -5.13 -23.42 -8.49
C GLN A 367 -4.28 -23.81 -7.26
N LEU A 368 -4.88 -23.86 -6.08
CA LEU A 368 -4.25 -24.32 -4.84
C LEU A 368 -4.43 -25.83 -4.72
N ILE A 369 -3.33 -26.58 -4.70
CA ILE A 369 -3.40 -28.06 -4.67
C ILE A 369 -3.85 -28.51 -3.29
N THR A 370 -4.89 -29.37 -3.28
CA THR A 370 -5.41 -30.04 -2.09
C THR A 370 -5.17 -31.55 -2.18
N ASP A 371 -4.85 -32.14 -1.05
CA ASP A 371 -4.78 -33.58 -0.89
C ASP A 371 -6.20 -34.19 -0.97
N PRO A 372 -6.47 -35.12 -1.90
CA PRO A 372 -7.82 -35.69 -2.10
C PRO A 372 -8.37 -36.50 -0.91
N GLU A 373 -7.48 -37.07 -0.08
CA GLU A 373 -7.88 -37.91 1.06
C GLU A 373 -8.21 -37.07 2.29
N THR A 374 -7.43 -36.02 2.53
CA THR A 374 -7.55 -35.19 3.74
C THR A 374 -8.28 -33.88 3.51
N GLY A 375 -8.43 -33.44 2.26
CA GLY A 375 -8.97 -32.13 1.89
C GLY A 375 -8.07 -30.94 2.28
N ARG A 376 -6.85 -31.20 2.74
CA ARG A 376 -5.89 -30.16 3.18
C ARG A 376 -5.08 -29.64 2.01
N PHE A 377 -4.65 -28.38 2.11
CA PHE A 377 -3.70 -27.83 1.15
C PHE A 377 -2.34 -28.48 1.27
N VAL A 378 -1.76 -28.85 0.12
CA VAL A 378 -0.43 -29.45 0.02
C VAL A 378 0.62 -28.35 0.11
N LEU A 379 1.55 -28.46 1.06
CA LEU A 379 2.68 -27.54 1.14
C LEU A 379 3.80 -27.96 0.17
N ASN A 380 4.58 -26.96 -0.28
CA ASN A 380 5.79 -27.21 -1.07
C ASN A 380 6.82 -28.00 -0.24
N GLU A 381 7.87 -28.52 -0.90
CA GLU A 381 8.92 -29.33 -0.23
C GLU A 381 9.58 -28.62 0.95
N ALA A 382 9.69 -27.29 0.89
CA ALA A 382 10.23 -26.48 1.98
C ALA A 382 9.23 -26.24 3.13
N GLY A 383 7.96 -26.61 2.98
CA GLY A 383 6.91 -26.37 3.96
C GLY A 383 6.57 -24.91 4.19
N THR A 384 6.91 -24.02 3.24
CA THR A 384 6.80 -22.56 3.40
C THR A 384 5.63 -21.92 2.66
N ALA A 385 5.05 -22.60 1.70
CA ALA A 385 3.92 -22.11 0.89
C ALA A 385 3.05 -23.30 0.41
N ILE A 386 1.80 -23.00 0.03
CA ILE A 386 0.92 -23.95 -0.62
C ILE A 386 1.44 -24.22 -2.03
N THR A 387 1.45 -25.50 -2.42
CA THR A 387 1.76 -25.89 -3.80
C THR A 387 0.64 -25.42 -4.73
N THR A 388 1.01 -24.75 -5.80
CA THR A 388 0.09 -24.26 -6.83
C THR A 388 0.29 -25.03 -8.13
N ILE A 389 -0.74 -25.06 -8.96
CA ILE A 389 -0.63 -25.61 -10.31
C ILE A 389 0.46 -24.79 -11.07
N ASP A 390 1.38 -25.49 -11.74
CA ASP A 390 2.51 -24.92 -12.49
C ASP A 390 3.47 -24.03 -11.65
N GLY A 391 3.41 -24.11 -10.32
CA GLY A 391 4.26 -23.31 -9.43
C GLY A 391 3.95 -21.80 -9.45
N ASN A 392 2.79 -21.39 -9.93
CA ASN A 392 2.40 -19.99 -10.08
C ASN A 392 2.38 -19.25 -8.73
N THR A 393 2.96 -18.04 -8.71
CA THR A 393 3.00 -17.14 -7.55
C THR A 393 2.67 -15.70 -7.95
N GLY A 394 2.32 -14.85 -6.99
CA GLY A 394 2.04 -13.44 -7.27
C GLY A 394 0.97 -13.25 -8.34
N VAL A 395 1.23 -12.37 -9.30
CA VAL A 395 0.25 -12.05 -10.36
C VAL A 395 -0.06 -13.24 -11.26
N ALA A 396 0.88 -14.17 -11.46
CA ALA A 396 0.67 -15.35 -12.29
C ALA A 396 -0.39 -16.29 -11.68
N LEU A 397 -0.40 -16.46 -10.35
CA LEU A 397 -1.43 -17.22 -9.65
C LEU A 397 -2.82 -16.58 -9.83
N THR A 398 -2.92 -15.28 -9.69
CA THR A 398 -4.19 -14.57 -9.94
C THR A 398 -4.63 -14.72 -11.39
N SER A 399 -3.68 -14.60 -12.34
CA SER A 399 -3.95 -14.75 -13.77
C SER A 399 -4.47 -16.15 -14.12
N ALA A 400 -3.85 -17.20 -13.58
CA ALA A 400 -4.29 -18.57 -13.74
C ALA A 400 -5.69 -18.79 -13.12
N ALA A 401 -5.97 -18.17 -11.96
CA ALA A 401 -7.27 -18.23 -11.33
C ALA A 401 -8.37 -17.58 -12.17
N PHE A 402 -8.12 -16.43 -12.80
CA PHE A 402 -9.07 -15.81 -13.72
C PHE A 402 -9.28 -16.61 -15.01
N ALA A 403 -8.25 -17.30 -15.49
CA ALA A 403 -8.31 -18.13 -16.70
C ALA A 403 -9.24 -19.34 -16.54
N THR A 404 -9.56 -19.78 -15.32
CA THR A 404 -10.49 -20.91 -15.08
C THR A 404 -11.91 -20.62 -15.54
N ALA A 405 -12.37 -19.36 -15.43
CA ALA A 405 -13.69 -18.96 -15.94
C ALA A 405 -13.67 -18.80 -17.47
N PHE A 406 -12.70 -18.07 -17.99
CA PHE A 406 -12.53 -17.86 -19.44
C PHE A 406 -11.04 -17.75 -19.80
N SER A 407 -10.60 -18.54 -20.78
CA SER A 407 -9.18 -18.60 -21.20
C SER A 407 -8.58 -17.27 -21.70
N TRP A 408 -9.41 -16.30 -22.05
CA TRP A 408 -8.96 -14.95 -22.48
C TRP A 408 -8.88 -13.93 -21.34
N PHE A 409 -9.35 -14.25 -20.13
CA PHE A 409 -9.32 -13.33 -18.99
C PHE A 409 -7.91 -12.87 -18.59
N PRO A 410 -6.82 -13.63 -18.76
CA PRO A 410 -5.46 -13.13 -18.55
C PRO A 410 -5.13 -11.84 -19.30
N TYR A 411 -5.71 -11.61 -20.48
CA TYR A 411 -5.53 -10.36 -21.24
C TYR A 411 -6.28 -9.19 -20.60
N VAL A 412 -7.50 -9.41 -20.08
CA VAL A 412 -8.25 -8.38 -19.32
C VAL A 412 -7.49 -8.04 -18.04
N LEU A 413 -7.01 -9.07 -17.35
CA LEU A 413 -6.20 -8.88 -16.15
C LEU A 413 -4.90 -8.12 -16.44
N ALA A 414 -4.26 -8.36 -17.59
CA ALA A 414 -3.06 -7.63 -17.97
C ALA A 414 -3.32 -6.12 -18.12
N VAL A 415 -4.45 -5.74 -18.74
CA VAL A 415 -4.85 -4.33 -18.82
C VAL A 415 -5.08 -3.76 -17.41
N ALA A 416 -5.80 -4.47 -16.55
CA ALA A 416 -6.01 -4.06 -15.17
C ALA A 416 -4.67 -3.90 -14.42
N VAL A 417 -3.80 -4.90 -14.47
CA VAL A 417 -2.47 -4.92 -13.82
C VAL A 417 -1.61 -3.73 -14.26
N ILE A 418 -1.56 -3.43 -15.56
CA ILE A 418 -0.82 -2.28 -16.09
C ILE A 418 -1.38 -0.96 -15.54
N LEU A 419 -2.71 -0.81 -15.51
CA LEU A 419 -3.35 0.39 -14.97
C LEU A 419 -3.13 0.54 -13.47
N PHE A 420 -3.25 -0.54 -12.70
CA PHE A 420 -3.00 -0.57 -11.25
C PHE A 420 -1.54 -0.22 -10.95
N ALA A 421 -0.58 -0.84 -11.64
CA ALA A 421 0.83 -0.54 -11.46
C ALA A 421 1.15 0.92 -11.78
N PHE A 422 0.69 1.41 -12.93
CA PHE A 422 0.90 2.78 -13.37
C PHE A 422 0.31 3.78 -12.38
N SER A 423 -0.94 3.59 -11.97
CA SER A 423 -1.63 4.50 -11.04
C SER A 423 -0.92 4.57 -9.68
N THR A 424 -0.47 3.41 -9.15
CA THR A 424 0.27 3.35 -7.90
C THR A 424 1.62 4.05 -8.01
N MET A 425 2.38 3.82 -9.08
CA MET A 425 3.67 4.48 -9.29
C MET A 425 3.55 6.01 -9.34
N ILE A 426 2.55 6.57 -10.03
CA ILE A 426 2.40 8.02 -10.10
C ILE A 426 2.02 8.64 -8.74
N SER A 427 1.18 7.98 -7.93
CA SER A 427 0.81 8.47 -6.59
C SER A 427 1.98 8.36 -5.61
N TRP A 428 2.68 7.23 -5.57
CA TRP A 428 3.83 7.05 -4.71
C TRP A 428 5.03 7.93 -5.08
N SER A 429 5.14 8.32 -6.37
CA SER A 429 6.13 9.33 -6.77
C SER A 429 5.92 10.66 -6.05
N TYR A 430 4.66 11.05 -5.83
CA TYR A 430 4.33 12.26 -5.07
C TYR A 430 4.67 12.13 -3.59
N TYR A 431 4.39 10.97 -2.97
CA TYR A 431 4.72 10.73 -1.56
C TYR A 431 6.23 10.81 -1.32
N GLY A 432 6.99 10.09 -2.13
CA GLY A 432 8.46 10.13 -2.05
C GLY A 432 9.04 11.51 -2.36
N LEU A 433 8.46 12.23 -3.33
CA LEU A 433 8.89 13.60 -3.66
C LEU A 433 8.69 14.56 -2.48
N LYS A 434 7.54 14.50 -1.79
CA LYS A 434 7.27 15.34 -0.61
C LYS A 434 8.23 15.02 0.55
N ALA A 435 8.54 13.74 0.76
CA ALA A 435 9.55 13.33 1.73
C ALA A 435 10.97 13.79 1.34
N TRP A 436 11.30 13.70 0.05
CA TRP A 436 12.58 14.16 -0.49
C TRP A 436 12.75 15.67 -0.33
N THR A 437 11.74 16.45 -0.73
CA THR A 437 11.82 17.92 -0.63
C THR A 437 11.82 18.40 0.82
N TYR A 438 11.18 17.66 1.74
CA TYR A 438 11.29 17.93 3.18
C TYR A 438 12.74 17.82 3.70
N LEU A 439 13.52 16.85 3.21
CA LEU A 439 14.91 16.62 3.63
C LEU A 439 15.92 17.54 2.91
N PHE A 440 15.72 17.74 1.61
CA PHE A 440 16.73 18.38 0.75
C PHE A 440 16.35 19.79 0.29
N GLY A 441 15.14 20.24 0.62
CA GLY A 441 14.61 21.56 0.24
C GLY A 441 13.77 21.52 -1.04
N GLU A 442 12.90 22.52 -1.14
CA GLU A 442 12.00 22.72 -2.28
C GLU A 442 12.73 23.47 -3.40
N GLY A 443 12.96 22.80 -4.53
CA GLY A 443 13.62 23.39 -5.67
C GLY A 443 13.52 22.50 -6.90
N LYS A 444 13.48 23.09 -8.10
CA LYS A 444 13.32 22.35 -9.36
C LYS A 444 14.40 21.28 -9.58
N ALA A 445 15.64 21.55 -9.15
CA ALA A 445 16.74 20.58 -9.28
C ALA A 445 16.53 19.38 -8.36
N GLN A 446 16.14 19.62 -7.09
CA GLN A 446 15.87 18.57 -6.12
C GLN A 446 14.68 17.69 -6.57
N GLU A 447 13.62 18.32 -7.06
CA GLU A 447 12.45 17.59 -7.60
C GLU A 447 12.82 16.74 -8.81
N LEU A 448 13.56 17.30 -9.78
CA LEU A 448 13.97 16.57 -10.97
C LEU A 448 14.89 15.39 -10.60
N THR A 449 15.83 15.59 -9.67
CA THR A 449 16.72 14.54 -9.18
C THR A 449 15.92 13.36 -8.62
N PHE A 450 14.92 13.62 -7.76
CA PHE A 450 14.08 12.55 -7.24
C PHE A 450 13.30 11.82 -8.35
N LYS A 451 12.70 12.56 -9.28
CA LYS A 451 11.93 11.99 -10.39
C LYS A 451 12.79 11.08 -11.27
N ILE A 452 14.05 11.46 -11.52
CA ILE A 452 15.00 10.61 -12.27
C ILE A 452 15.33 9.35 -11.47
N ILE A 453 15.67 9.47 -10.18
CA ILE A 453 15.94 8.32 -9.30
C ILE A 453 14.73 7.38 -9.31
N PHE A 454 13.53 7.90 -9.15
CA PHE A 454 12.29 7.12 -9.16
C PHE A 454 12.14 6.33 -10.47
N CYS A 455 12.39 6.95 -11.62
CA CYS A 455 12.32 6.27 -12.92
C CYS A 455 13.40 5.18 -13.10
N VAL A 456 14.61 5.39 -12.57
CA VAL A 456 15.66 4.36 -12.56
C VAL A 456 15.22 3.13 -11.76
N PHE A 457 14.57 3.33 -10.61
CA PHE A 457 14.07 2.22 -9.80
C PHE A 457 12.89 1.47 -10.44
N ILE A 458 12.12 2.09 -11.34
CA ILE A 458 11.13 1.36 -12.18
C ILE A 458 11.85 0.31 -13.04
N VAL A 459 12.97 0.69 -13.68
CA VAL A 459 13.74 -0.21 -14.54
C VAL A 459 14.37 -1.35 -13.72
N ILE A 460 14.95 -1.02 -12.56
CA ILE A 460 15.53 -2.02 -11.64
C ILE A 460 14.44 -3.00 -11.15
N GLY A 461 13.28 -2.49 -10.76
CA GLY A 461 12.17 -3.31 -10.28
C GLY A 461 11.64 -4.29 -11.32
N ALA A 462 11.49 -3.85 -12.57
CA ALA A 462 11.05 -4.72 -13.66
C ALA A 462 12.07 -5.82 -14.01
N ALA A 463 13.37 -5.58 -13.80
CA ALA A 463 14.45 -6.53 -14.08
C ALA A 463 14.75 -7.48 -12.92
N ALA A 464 14.36 -7.14 -11.69
CA ALA A 464 14.65 -7.93 -10.49
C ALA A 464 13.63 -9.07 -10.29
N SER A 465 13.99 -10.10 -9.51
CA SER A 465 13.05 -11.16 -9.13
C SER A 465 12.11 -10.74 -7.98
N LEU A 466 10.94 -11.40 -7.90
CA LEU A 466 9.89 -11.05 -6.94
C LEU A 466 10.36 -11.09 -5.48
N GLY A 467 11.11 -12.13 -5.06
CA GLY A 467 11.46 -12.33 -3.66
C GLY A 467 12.14 -11.12 -3.02
N PRO A 468 13.35 -10.71 -3.47
CA PRO A 468 14.04 -9.54 -2.92
C PRO A 468 13.26 -8.22 -3.07
N VAL A 469 12.48 -8.07 -4.15
CA VAL A 469 11.67 -6.86 -4.37
C VAL A 469 10.55 -6.76 -3.36
N ILE A 470 9.80 -7.84 -3.10
CA ILE A 470 8.71 -7.83 -2.13
C ILE A 470 9.23 -7.68 -0.71
N ASP A 471 10.34 -8.35 -0.36
CA ASP A 471 10.92 -8.27 0.97
C ASP A 471 11.40 -6.85 1.30
N PHE A 472 12.10 -6.20 0.38
CA PHE A 472 12.50 -4.80 0.53
C PHE A 472 11.31 -3.85 0.60
N SER A 473 10.32 -4.04 -0.28
CA SER A 473 9.10 -3.23 -0.34
C SER A 473 8.33 -3.28 0.97
N ASP A 474 8.14 -4.50 1.51
CA ASP A 474 7.51 -4.72 2.80
C ASP A 474 8.29 -4.05 3.93
N ALA A 475 9.61 -4.26 4.00
CA ALA A 475 10.44 -3.71 5.05
C ALA A 475 10.41 -2.18 5.05
N ALA A 476 10.45 -1.55 3.89
CA ALA A 476 10.42 -0.10 3.74
C ALA A 476 9.08 0.50 4.18
N ILE A 477 7.95 -0.08 3.73
CA ILE A 477 6.61 0.35 4.12
C ILE A 477 6.38 0.16 5.62
N PHE A 478 6.80 -0.97 6.18
CA PHE A 478 6.62 -1.23 7.60
C PHE A 478 7.54 -0.39 8.50
N ALA A 479 8.71 -0.01 8.02
CA ALA A 479 9.55 0.97 8.72
C ALA A 479 8.87 2.34 8.82
N MET A 480 8.14 2.78 7.77
CA MET A 480 7.29 3.98 7.86
C MET A 480 6.24 3.81 8.96
N ALA A 481 5.55 2.66 8.99
CA ALA A 481 4.49 2.39 9.97
C ALA A 481 5.00 2.43 11.42
N VAL A 482 6.23 1.95 11.69
CA VAL A 482 6.84 2.05 13.04
C VAL A 482 6.88 3.49 13.51
N VAL A 483 7.45 4.35 12.69
CA VAL A 483 7.63 5.77 13.03
C VAL A 483 6.29 6.48 13.12
N ASN A 484 5.39 6.20 12.16
CA ASN A 484 4.10 6.85 12.08
C ASN A 484 3.20 6.47 13.27
N ILE A 485 2.97 5.19 13.54
CA ILE A 485 2.14 4.72 14.65
C ILE A 485 2.67 5.23 15.99
N THR A 486 4.00 5.26 16.16
CA THR A 486 4.62 5.87 17.35
C THR A 486 4.16 7.30 17.52
N ALA A 487 4.22 8.13 16.48
CA ALA A 487 3.76 9.51 16.55
C ALA A 487 2.25 9.62 16.79
N LEU A 488 1.46 8.74 16.15
CA LEU A 488 0.00 8.75 16.31
C LEU A 488 -0.43 8.48 17.75
N TYR A 489 0.26 7.65 18.52
CA TYR A 489 -0.04 7.43 19.95
C TYR A 489 0.03 8.72 20.77
N PHE A 490 0.99 9.58 20.51
CA PHE A 490 1.11 10.87 21.19
C PHE A 490 0.07 11.89 20.69
N LEU A 491 -0.28 11.84 19.41
CA LEU A 491 -1.15 12.83 18.75
C LEU A 491 -2.64 12.43 18.73
N MET A 492 -3.01 11.20 19.07
CA MET A 492 -4.42 10.74 18.99
C MET A 492 -5.39 11.58 19.85
N ARG A 493 -4.91 12.20 20.95
CA ARG A 493 -5.72 13.11 21.77
C ARG A 493 -6.11 14.38 21.01
N VAL A 494 -5.26 14.87 20.11
CA VAL A 494 -5.55 16.02 19.26
C VAL A 494 -6.69 15.66 18.30
N VAL A 495 -6.60 14.50 17.66
CA VAL A 495 -7.66 13.98 16.77
C VAL A 495 -8.98 13.77 17.53
N ARG A 496 -8.91 13.31 18.79
CA ARG A 496 -10.10 13.18 19.65
C ARG A 496 -10.76 14.53 19.93
N GLY A 497 -9.98 15.59 20.10
CA GLY A 497 -10.46 16.98 20.24
C GLY A 497 -11.22 17.43 18.99
N GLU A 498 -10.64 17.24 17.79
CA GLU A 498 -11.27 17.55 16.52
C GLU A 498 -12.59 16.76 16.33
N LEU A 499 -12.57 15.45 16.59
CA LEU A 499 -13.74 14.59 16.48
C LEU A 499 -14.89 15.05 17.41
N THR A 500 -14.56 15.41 18.65
CA THR A 500 -15.55 15.84 19.64
C THR A 500 -16.15 17.19 19.26
N SER A 501 -15.30 18.14 18.85
CA SER A 501 -15.73 19.48 18.40
C SER A 501 -16.65 19.37 17.17
N TYR A 502 -16.21 18.67 16.13
CA TYR A 502 -16.98 18.50 14.90
C TYR A 502 -18.33 17.80 15.17
N SER A 503 -18.31 16.70 15.93
CA SER A 503 -19.53 15.95 16.25
C SER A 503 -20.53 16.77 17.03
N SER A 504 -20.07 17.65 17.94
CA SER A 504 -20.94 18.58 18.71
C SER A 504 -21.59 19.61 17.78
N ARG A 505 -20.81 20.23 16.89
CA ARG A 505 -21.30 21.22 15.91
C ARG A 505 -22.26 20.60 14.91
N MET A 506 -21.97 19.37 14.46
CA MET A 506 -22.86 18.64 13.55
C MET A 506 -24.23 18.37 14.20
N LYS A 507 -24.26 17.94 15.49
CA LYS A 507 -25.51 17.73 16.24
C LYS A 507 -26.33 19.01 16.43
N LYS A 508 -25.67 20.17 16.50
CA LYS A 508 -26.33 21.50 16.61
C LYS A 508 -26.75 22.07 15.26
N GLY A 509 -26.45 21.38 14.14
CA GLY A 509 -26.73 21.87 12.79
C GLY A 509 -25.83 23.02 12.33
N GLU A 510 -24.68 23.22 12.99
CA GLU A 510 -23.72 24.29 12.66
C GLU A 510 -22.81 23.93 11.47
N ILE A 511 -22.74 22.65 11.08
CA ILE A 511 -21.99 22.21 9.91
C ILE A 511 -22.88 22.38 8.66
N ARG A 512 -22.53 23.34 7.83
CA ARG A 512 -23.26 23.66 6.61
C ARG A 512 -23.11 22.57 5.54
N LYS A 513 -24.25 22.19 4.94
CA LYS A 513 -24.25 21.52 3.65
C LYS A 513 -24.20 22.57 2.53
N TYR A 514 -23.30 22.38 1.61
CA TYR A 514 -23.24 23.13 0.37
C TYR A 514 -23.98 22.27 -0.67
N VAL A 515 -25.26 22.57 -0.89
CA VAL A 515 -26.03 21.97 -1.98
C VAL A 515 -25.64 22.73 -3.24
N GLY A 516 -24.90 22.07 -4.16
CA GLY A 516 -24.60 22.60 -5.47
C GLY A 516 -25.81 22.55 -6.40
#